data_e96371f4e8c06406d3eb92ef327cfea3
#
_entry.id   e96371f4e8c06406d3eb92ef327cfea3
#
_cell.length_a   1.000
_cell.length_b   1.000
_cell.length_c   1.000
_cell.angle_alpha   90.00
_cell.angle_beta   90.00
_cell.angle_gamma   90.00
#
_symmetry.space_group_name_H-M   'P 1'
#
loop_
_entity.id
_entity.type
_entity.pdbx_description
1 polymer ?
#
loop_
_entity_poly.entity_id
_entity_poly.type
_entity_poly.pdbx_seq_one_letter_code
_entity_poly.pdbx_strand_id
1 'polypeptide(L)' 'MLSDLLMWNKIGRIVTLLSKRLDISGERALDIFYTSKTNERLHDPSTFLYGFSDLYIVDEIIMELQKG' A
#
# COMPACT_ATOMS: atom_id res chain seq x y z
N MET A 1 -4.22 -13.24 -10.66
CA MET A 1 -3.21 -12.85 -9.65
C MET A 1 -2.00 -12.20 -10.31
N LEU A 2 -1.46 -11.14 -9.71
CA LEU A 2 -0.28 -10.49 -10.25
C LEU A 2 0.95 -11.39 -10.08
N SER A 3 1.88 -11.33 -11.05
CA SER A 3 3.18 -11.96 -10.88
C SER A 3 3.93 -11.25 -9.74
N ASP A 4 4.93 -11.92 -9.18
CA ASP A 4 5.74 -11.35 -8.10
C ASP A 4 6.37 -10.03 -8.52
N LEU A 5 6.87 -9.95 -9.76
CA LEU A 5 7.49 -8.72 -10.27
C LEU A 5 6.49 -7.58 -10.34
N LEU A 6 5.28 -7.83 -10.84
CA LEU A 6 4.25 -6.81 -10.92
C LEU A 6 3.79 -6.37 -9.54
N MET A 7 3.70 -7.31 -8.59
CA MET A 7 3.34 -6.98 -7.22
C MET A 7 4.41 -6.09 -6.58
N TRP A 8 5.69 -6.41 -6.75
CA TRP A 8 6.78 -5.60 -6.22
C TRP A 8 6.78 -4.18 -6.79
N ASN A 9 6.54 -4.07 -8.10
CA ASN A 9 6.44 -2.76 -8.75
C ASN A 9 5.28 -1.95 -8.18
N LYS A 10 4.14 -2.59 -7.96
CA LYS A 10 2.98 -1.94 -7.39
C LYS A 10 3.26 -1.46 -5.96
N ILE A 11 3.87 -2.30 -5.15
CA ILE A 11 4.24 -1.94 -3.78
C ILE A 11 5.19 -0.73 -3.77
N GLY A 12 6.18 -0.73 -4.67
CA GLY A 12 7.10 0.39 -4.79
C GLY A 12 6.40 1.70 -5.10
N ARG A 13 5.43 1.69 -6.01
CA ARG A 13 4.65 2.88 -6.33
C ARG A 13 3.80 3.34 -5.15
N ILE A 14 3.17 2.39 -4.46
CA ILE A 14 2.34 2.69 -3.29
C ILE A 14 3.18 3.34 -2.18
N VAL A 15 4.34 2.75 -1.88
CA VAL A 15 5.24 3.27 -0.84
C VAL A 15 5.73 4.67 -1.19
N THR A 16 6.08 4.90 -2.46
CA THR A 16 6.53 6.21 -2.93
C THR A 16 5.43 7.26 -2.76
N LEU A 17 4.21 6.94 -3.17
CA LEU A 17 3.08 7.84 -3.02
C LEU A 17 2.78 8.12 -1.54
N LEU A 18 2.82 7.08 -0.72
CA LEU A 18 2.56 7.19 0.71
C LEU A 18 3.58 8.12 1.37
N SER A 19 4.86 7.97 1.03
CA SER A 19 5.90 8.82 1.59
C SER A 19 5.67 10.29 1.23
N LYS A 20 5.24 10.56 0.02
CA LYS A 20 4.95 11.93 -0.42
C LYS A 20 3.71 12.50 0.27
N ARG A 21 2.66 11.70 0.37
CA ARG A 21 1.40 12.14 0.98
C ARG A 21 1.57 12.46 2.46
N LEU A 22 2.39 11.69 3.17
CA LEU A 22 2.62 11.86 4.59
C LEU A 22 3.85 12.70 4.92
N ASP A 23 4.62 13.07 3.91
CA ASP A 23 5.87 13.82 4.06
C ASP A 23 6.84 13.09 5.01
N ILE A 24 7.07 11.82 4.73
CA ILE A 24 7.96 10.96 5.52
C ILE A 24 8.95 10.27 4.58
N SER A 25 9.98 9.66 5.16
CA SER A 25 10.97 8.93 4.37
C SER A 25 10.35 7.69 3.71
N GLY A 26 10.97 7.20 2.65
CA GLY A 26 10.55 5.97 2.00
C GLY A 26 10.62 4.77 2.95
N GLU A 27 11.67 4.71 3.79
CA GLU A 27 11.80 3.66 4.79
C GLU A 27 10.62 3.63 5.76
N ARG A 28 10.24 4.82 6.24
CA ARG A 28 9.12 4.91 7.17
C ARG A 28 7.81 4.54 6.51
N ALA A 29 7.62 4.97 5.27
CA ALA A 29 6.44 4.61 4.50
C ALA A 29 6.37 3.09 4.27
N LEU A 30 7.51 2.46 4.02
CA LEU A 30 7.58 1.01 3.84
C LEU A 30 7.17 0.29 5.12
N ASP A 31 7.65 0.75 6.28
CA ASP A 31 7.27 0.17 7.57
C ASP A 31 5.76 0.29 7.80
N ILE A 32 5.20 1.45 7.54
CA ILE A 32 3.76 1.68 7.66
C ILE A 32 2.99 0.74 6.75
N PHE A 33 3.46 0.61 5.51
CA PHE A 33 2.82 -0.28 4.54
C PHE A 33 2.82 -1.74 5.03
N TYR A 34 3.98 -2.23 5.47
CA TYR A 34 4.10 -3.63 5.87
C TYR A 34 3.30 -3.99 7.12
N THR A 35 3.04 -3.02 8.00
CA THR A 35 2.27 -3.27 9.21
C THR A 35 0.77 -3.01 9.03
N SER A 36 0.37 -2.53 7.85
CA SER A 36 -1.03 -2.19 7.60
C SER A 36 -1.87 -3.42 7.29
N LYS A 37 -3.15 -3.35 7.63
CA LYS A 37 -4.13 -4.34 7.21
C LYS A 37 -4.36 -4.28 5.71
N THR A 38 -4.18 -3.11 5.13
CA THR A 38 -4.29 -2.93 3.68
C THR A 38 -3.28 -3.80 2.95
N ASN A 39 -2.06 -3.95 3.49
CA ASN A 39 -1.06 -4.85 2.90
C ASN A 39 -1.57 -6.30 2.91
N GLU A 40 -2.15 -6.75 4.00
CA GLU A 40 -2.71 -8.10 4.08
C GLU A 40 -3.79 -8.29 3.02
N ARG A 41 -4.67 -7.32 2.88
CA ARG A 41 -5.76 -7.36 1.90
C ARG A 41 -5.21 -7.34 0.46
N LEU A 42 -4.12 -6.61 0.23
CA LEU A 42 -3.51 -6.53 -1.09
C LEU A 42 -3.01 -7.90 -1.55
N HIS A 43 -2.49 -8.70 -0.62
CA HIS A 43 -1.99 -10.05 -0.92
C HIS A 43 -3.08 -11.12 -0.92
N ASP A 44 -4.30 -10.78 -0.53
CA ASP A 44 -5.43 -11.70 -0.51
C ASP A 44 -6.21 -11.57 -1.82
N PRO A 45 -6.19 -12.60 -2.69
CA PRO A 45 -6.88 -12.51 -3.98
C PRO A 45 -8.38 -12.30 -3.86
N SER A 46 -9.00 -12.70 -2.75
CA SER A 46 -10.45 -12.57 -2.57
C SER A 46 -10.90 -11.12 -2.43
N THR A 47 -10.00 -10.22 -2.07
CA THR A 47 -10.34 -8.79 -1.91
C THR A 47 -10.29 -8.04 -3.25
N PHE A 48 -9.61 -8.57 -4.25
CA PHE A 48 -9.35 -7.91 -5.54
C PHE A 48 -8.66 -6.55 -5.40
N LEU A 49 -8.07 -6.27 -4.25
CA LEU A 49 -7.48 -4.96 -3.96
C LEU A 49 -6.33 -4.63 -4.91
N TYR A 50 -5.59 -5.63 -5.36
CA TYR A 50 -4.50 -5.44 -6.31
C TYR A 50 -4.96 -4.83 -7.64
N GLY A 51 -6.26 -4.93 -7.96
CA GLY A 51 -6.84 -4.35 -9.17
C GLY A 51 -7.23 -2.89 -9.03
N PHE A 52 -7.19 -2.34 -7.82
CA PHE A 52 -7.51 -0.93 -7.60
C PHE A 52 -6.30 -0.04 -7.85
N SER A 53 -6.54 1.25 -8.06
CA SER A 53 -5.46 2.19 -8.33
C SER A 53 -4.54 2.33 -7.12
N ASP A 54 -3.29 2.73 -7.39
CA ASP A 54 -2.31 2.97 -6.33
C ASP A 54 -2.80 4.04 -5.35
N LEU A 55 -3.45 5.09 -5.88
CA LEU A 55 -3.99 6.17 -5.05
C LEU A 55 -5.08 5.67 -4.11
N TYR A 56 -5.95 4.79 -4.60
CA TYR A 56 -7.00 4.20 -3.75
C TYR A 56 -6.38 3.45 -2.58
N ILE A 57 -5.36 2.65 -2.86
CA ILE A 57 -4.69 1.85 -1.83
C ILE A 57 -3.98 2.75 -0.82
N VAL A 58 -3.31 3.81 -1.29
CA VAL A 58 -2.67 4.78 -0.40
C VAL A 58 -3.70 5.44 0.51
N ASP A 59 -4.86 5.83 -0.04
CA ASP A 59 -5.93 6.44 0.76
C ASP A 59 -6.44 5.47 1.84
N GLU A 60 -6.55 4.18 1.51
CA GLU A 60 -6.97 3.17 2.48
C GLU A 60 -5.98 3.04 3.64
N ILE A 61 -4.69 3.09 3.33
CA ILE A 61 -3.65 3.03 4.37
C ILE A 61 -3.74 4.26 5.27
N ILE A 62 -3.92 5.44 4.68
CA ILE A 62 -4.02 6.68 5.44
C ILE A 62 -5.25 6.64 6.35
N MET A 63 -6.36 6.12 5.87
CA MET A 63 -7.56 5.96 6.68
C MET A 63 -7.33 5.03 7.87
N GLU A 64 -6.59 3.94 7.67
CA GLU A 64 -6.20 3.06 8.78
C GLU A 64 -5.42 3.81 9.85
N LEU A 65 -4.47 4.63 9.43
CA LEU A 65 -3.65 5.41 10.36
C LEU A 65 -4.50 6.38 11.19
N GLN A 66 -5.50 6.97 10.57
CA GLN A 66 -6.39 7.91 11.24
C GLN A 66 -7.29 7.23 12.26
N LYS A 67 -7.66 6.00 12.01
CA LYS A 67 -8.50 5.22 12.95
C LYS A 67 -7.70 4.69 14.11
N GLY A 68 -6.43 4.59 13.91
CA GLY A 68 -5.57 4.12 14.90
C GLY A 68 -5.04 3.40 15.51
#